data_60bc948ba9cdd2aa82894d14a75c70eb
#
_entry.id   60bc948ba9cdd2aa82894d14a75c70eb
#
_cell.length_a   1.000
_cell.length_b   1.000
_cell.length_c   1.000
_cell.angle_alpha   90.00
_cell.angle_beta   90.00
_cell.angle_gamma   90.00
#
_symmetry.space_group_name_H-M   'P 1'
#
loop_
_entity.id
_entity.type
_entity.pdbx_description
1 polymer ?
#
loop_
_entity_poly.entity_id
_entity_poly.type
_entity_poly.pdbx_seq_one_letter_code
_entity_poly.pdbx_strand_id
1 'polypeptide(L)'
;MKNLALAFCSIRPSQYPDNVCDNREKEYLRSLKQLQRVLPKSFDLLVCENTIDDAGQIKNDDLRDFLNDTEMCATGSESNIGTTNKGLGELTLLKSGLDQIDPDEYENIAYVTGRQFYTCPYAVSYTHLRAHETQR
;
A
#
# COMPACT_ATOMS: atom_id res chain seq x y z
N MET A 1 21.66 -5.37 -2.81
CA MET A 1 20.40 -5.99 -2.49
C MET A 1 19.29 -4.93 -2.46
N LYS A 2 18.10 -5.29 -2.88
CA LYS A 2 16.98 -4.36 -2.92
C LYS A 2 16.23 -4.31 -1.60
N ASN A 3 15.48 -3.24 -1.40
CA ASN A 3 14.54 -3.07 -0.32
C ASN A 3 13.12 -3.00 -0.89
N LEU A 4 12.14 -3.33 -0.08
CA LEU A 4 10.73 -3.27 -0.49
C LEU A 4 9.92 -2.39 0.45
N ALA A 5 9.11 -1.52 -0.10
CA ALA A 5 8.09 -0.79 0.64
C ALA A 5 6.71 -1.35 0.30
N LEU A 6 5.97 -1.76 1.32
CA LEU A 6 4.57 -2.16 1.21
C LEU A 6 3.71 -0.96 1.63
N ALA A 7 2.98 -0.38 0.70
CA ALA A 7 2.10 0.74 0.98
C ALA A 7 0.67 0.22 1.20
N PHE A 8 0.17 0.35 2.42
CA PHE A 8 -1.17 -0.12 2.78
C PHE A 8 -2.22 0.92 2.40
N CYS A 9 -3.20 0.50 1.63
CA CYS A 9 -4.24 1.36 1.10
C CYS A 9 -5.62 0.77 1.34
N SER A 10 -6.56 1.65 1.68
CA SER A 10 -8.00 1.36 1.74
C SER A 10 -8.70 2.52 1.06
N ILE A 11 -8.71 2.51 -0.27
CA ILE A 11 -9.08 3.68 -1.07
C ILE A 11 -10.60 3.88 -1.07
N ARG A 12 -11.35 2.79 -1.25
CA ARG A 12 -12.81 2.86 -1.37
C ARG A 12 -13.52 1.92 -0.38
N PRO A 13 -13.41 2.18 0.95
CA PRO A 13 -14.11 1.35 1.94
C PRO A 13 -15.62 1.37 1.73
N SER A 14 -16.26 0.21 1.83
CA SER A 14 -17.69 0.07 1.60
C SER A 14 -18.57 0.83 2.60
N GLN A 15 -18.03 1.14 3.78
CA GLN A 15 -18.75 1.87 4.82
C GLN A 15 -18.92 3.37 4.52
N TYR A 16 -18.15 3.90 3.55
CA TYR A 16 -18.19 5.32 3.23
C TYR A 16 -18.98 5.57 1.94
N PRO A 17 -19.69 6.73 1.84
CA PRO A 17 -20.37 7.08 0.61
C PRO A 17 -19.38 7.44 -0.50
N ASP A 18 -19.86 7.44 -1.75
CA ASP A 18 -19.02 7.66 -2.93
C ASP A 18 -18.22 8.96 -2.88
N ASN A 19 -18.84 10.05 -2.41
CA ASN A 19 -18.14 11.34 -2.35
C ASN A 19 -16.93 11.31 -1.39
N VAL A 20 -17.03 10.55 -0.31
CA VAL A 20 -15.90 10.36 0.62
C VAL A 20 -14.83 9.50 -0.04
N CYS A 21 -15.23 8.42 -0.71
CA CYS A 21 -14.31 7.56 -1.44
C CYS A 21 -13.59 8.31 -2.57
N ASP A 22 -14.32 9.15 -3.30
CA ASP A 22 -13.74 9.97 -4.37
C ASP A 22 -12.68 10.94 -3.81
N ASN A 23 -12.93 11.50 -2.64
CA ASN A 23 -11.97 12.38 -1.99
C ASN A 23 -10.73 11.59 -1.50
N ARG A 24 -10.94 10.38 -0.99
CA ARG A 24 -9.84 9.48 -0.59
C ARG A 24 -8.96 9.14 -1.79
N GLU A 25 -9.53 8.97 -2.98
CA GLU A 25 -8.75 8.74 -4.19
C GLU A 25 -7.73 9.86 -4.43
N LYS A 26 -8.17 11.11 -4.24
CA LYS A 26 -7.28 12.27 -4.38
C LYS A 26 -6.17 12.28 -3.33
N GLU A 27 -6.52 11.96 -2.09
CA GLU A 27 -5.55 11.87 -1.00
C GLU A 27 -4.50 10.79 -1.27
N TYR A 28 -4.92 9.61 -1.69
CA TYR A 28 -4.00 8.51 -2.00
C TYR A 28 -3.12 8.82 -3.21
N LEU A 29 -3.68 9.45 -4.23
CA LEU A 29 -2.89 9.85 -5.40
C LEU A 29 -1.73 10.75 -4.99
N ARG A 30 -2.02 11.77 -4.18
CA ARG A 30 -1.02 12.70 -3.69
C ARG A 30 0.03 11.99 -2.84
N SER A 31 -0.43 11.17 -1.90
CA SER A 31 0.44 10.50 -0.93
C SER A 31 1.31 9.43 -1.58
N LEU A 32 0.75 8.62 -2.48
CA LEU A 32 1.49 7.56 -3.15
C LEU A 32 2.53 8.12 -4.14
N LYS A 33 2.18 9.18 -4.85
CA LYS A 33 3.16 9.85 -5.72
C LYS A 33 4.31 10.44 -4.92
N GLN A 34 4.01 11.03 -3.76
CA GLN A 34 5.03 11.57 -2.90
C GLN A 34 5.90 10.47 -2.30
N LEU A 35 5.30 9.37 -1.87
CA LEU A 35 6.03 8.21 -1.36
C LEU A 35 7.02 7.69 -2.42
N GLN A 36 6.54 7.51 -3.65
CA GLN A 36 7.40 7.05 -4.74
C GLN A 36 8.57 8.00 -4.99
N ARG A 37 8.32 9.30 -4.84
CA ARG A 37 9.35 10.34 -5.06
C ARG A 37 10.42 10.31 -3.97
N VAL A 38 10.04 10.09 -2.70
CA VAL A 38 11.00 10.10 -1.58
C VAL A 38 11.67 8.78 -1.34
N LEU A 39 11.14 7.67 -1.85
CA LEU A 39 11.78 6.37 -1.72
C LEU A 39 13.13 6.37 -2.44
N PRO A 40 14.20 5.89 -1.77
CA PRO A 40 15.47 5.68 -2.45
C PRO A 40 15.34 4.70 -3.61
N LYS A 41 16.24 4.79 -4.57
CA LYS A 41 16.23 3.92 -5.76
C LYS A 41 16.37 2.44 -5.46
N SER A 42 16.91 2.10 -4.28
CA SER A 42 17.03 0.71 -3.84
C SER A 42 15.71 0.10 -3.40
N PHE A 43 14.63 0.88 -3.32
CA PHE A 43 13.32 0.40 -2.93
C PHE A 43 12.44 0.11 -4.14
N ASP A 44 11.84 -1.07 -4.11
CA ASP A 44 10.65 -1.36 -4.93
C ASP A 44 9.41 -0.97 -4.13
N LEU A 45 8.33 -0.63 -4.80
CA LEU A 45 7.06 -0.28 -4.17
C LEU A 45 6.00 -1.30 -4.57
N LEU A 46 5.35 -1.88 -3.57
CA LEU A 46 4.17 -2.71 -3.75
C LEU A 46 2.99 -2.06 -3.03
N VAL A 47 1.96 -1.70 -3.78
CA VAL A 47 0.72 -1.14 -3.23
C VAL A 47 -0.19 -2.29 -2.82
N CYS A 48 -0.55 -2.36 -1.54
CA CYS A 48 -1.44 -3.37 -1.00
C CYS A 48 -2.78 -2.72 -0.69
N GLU A 49 -3.85 -3.17 -1.35
CA GLU A 49 -5.17 -2.54 -1.32
C GLU A 49 -6.24 -3.57 -0.95
N ASN A 50 -7.12 -3.24 0.00
CA ASN A 50 -8.11 -4.20 0.51
C ASN A 50 -9.57 -3.80 0.25
N THR A 51 -9.83 -2.81 -0.59
CA THR A 51 -11.19 -2.34 -0.86
C THR A 51 -11.62 -2.46 -2.33
N ILE A 52 -10.68 -2.74 -3.21
CA ILE A 52 -10.93 -2.89 -4.65
C ILE A 52 -10.33 -4.20 -5.16
N ASP A 53 -10.86 -4.68 -6.28
CA ASP A 53 -10.35 -5.90 -6.92
C ASP A 53 -9.24 -5.60 -7.92
N ASP A 54 -9.33 -4.45 -8.58
CA ASP A 54 -8.33 -3.99 -9.53
C ASP A 54 -8.40 -2.47 -9.69
N ALA A 55 -7.45 -1.91 -10.42
CA ALA A 55 -7.36 -0.46 -10.64
C ALA A 55 -8.55 0.09 -11.45
N GLY A 56 -9.27 -0.76 -12.18
CA GLY A 56 -10.43 -0.34 -12.96
C GLY A 56 -11.59 0.20 -12.13
N GLN A 57 -11.63 -0.13 -10.85
CA GLN A 57 -12.65 0.37 -9.92
C GLN A 57 -12.38 1.81 -9.44
N ILE A 58 -11.22 2.37 -9.74
CA ILE A 58 -10.85 3.74 -9.39
C ILE A 58 -11.42 4.71 -10.43
N LYS A 59 -12.10 5.74 -9.94
CA LYS A 59 -12.71 6.77 -10.81
C LYS A 59 -11.73 7.83 -11.26
N ASN A 60 -10.77 8.20 -10.43
CA ASN A 60 -9.77 9.20 -10.75
C ASN A 60 -8.79 8.65 -11.78
N ASP A 61 -8.74 9.26 -12.95
CA ASP A 61 -7.91 8.77 -14.07
C ASP A 61 -6.42 8.74 -13.72
N ASP A 62 -5.93 9.76 -13.04
CA ASP A 62 -4.51 9.85 -12.68
C ASP A 62 -4.12 8.78 -11.65
N LEU A 63 -4.98 8.51 -10.67
CA LEU A 63 -4.74 7.45 -9.70
C LEU A 63 -4.79 6.08 -10.37
N ARG A 64 -5.77 5.87 -11.23
CA ARG A 64 -5.89 4.61 -11.96
C ARG A 64 -4.64 4.34 -12.82
N ASP A 65 -4.15 5.36 -13.52
CA ASP A 65 -2.93 5.23 -14.31
C ASP A 65 -1.72 4.94 -13.43
N PHE A 66 -1.60 5.62 -12.29
CA PHE A 66 -0.53 5.37 -11.34
C PHE A 66 -0.54 3.91 -10.85
N LEU A 67 -1.72 3.40 -10.49
CA LEU A 67 -1.85 2.03 -9.98
C LEU A 67 -1.59 0.98 -11.09
N ASN A 68 -1.97 1.27 -12.33
CA ASN A 68 -1.66 0.39 -13.46
C ASN A 68 -0.16 0.32 -13.75
N ASP A 69 0.57 1.40 -13.50
CA ASP A 69 2.01 1.47 -13.72
C ASP A 69 2.83 0.98 -12.50
N THR A 70 2.17 0.68 -11.40
CA THR A 70 2.80 0.25 -10.15
C THR A 70 2.39 -1.18 -9.84
N GLU A 71 3.30 -1.96 -9.26
CA GLU A 71 2.95 -3.30 -8.80
C GLU A 71 1.93 -3.20 -7.66
N MET A 72 0.82 -3.94 -7.78
CA MET A 72 -0.27 -3.87 -6.83
C MET A 72 -0.74 -5.28 -6.42
N CYS A 73 -0.98 -5.43 -5.13
CA CYS A 73 -1.64 -6.58 -4.54
C CYS A 73 -3.03 -6.14 -4.08
N ALA A 74 -4.07 -6.49 -4.81
CA ALA A 74 -5.46 -6.19 -4.44
C ALA A 74 -6.10 -7.44 -3.84
N THR A 75 -6.58 -7.34 -2.60
CA THR A 75 -7.26 -8.45 -1.94
C THR A 75 -8.77 -8.44 -2.15
N GLY A 76 -9.26 -7.38 -2.81
CA GLY A 76 -10.61 -7.29 -3.28
C GLY A 76 -11.62 -6.78 -2.26
N SER A 77 -12.78 -6.39 -2.79
CA SER A 77 -13.90 -5.91 -1.98
C SER A 77 -14.49 -6.98 -1.05
N GLU A 78 -14.29 -8.25 -1.37
CA GLU A 78 -14.76 -9.37 -0.54
C GLU A 78 -14.04 -9.43 0.80
N SER A 79 -12.78 -8.97 0.86
CA SER A 79 -12.00 -9.00 2.08
C SER A 79 -12.14 -7.76 2.94
N ASN A 80 -13.09 -6.88 2.67
CA ASN A 80 -13.34 -5.59 3.33
C ASN A 80 -13.47 -5.69 4.86
N ILE A 81 -12.71 -6.59 5.44
CA ILE A 81 -12.72 -6.97 6.84
C ILE A 81 -12.28 -5.81 7.74
N GLY A 82 -11.49 -4.89 7.19
CA GLY A 82 -11.07 -3.68 7.90
C GLY A 82 -12.23 -2.76 8.26
N THR A 83 -13.41 -2.94 7.65
CA THR A 83 -14.61 -2.17 8.00
C THR A 83 -15.16 -2.58 9.37
N THR A 84 -14.92 -3.82 9.78
CA THR A 84 -15.37 -4.34 11.09
C THR A 84 -14.21 -4.45 12.08
N ASN A 85 -12.99 -4.69 11.60
CA ASN A 85 -11.80 -4.78 12.43
C ASN A 85 -10.61 -4.24 11.65
N LYS A 86 -10.20 -3.03 11.98
CA LYS A 86 -9.12 -2.33 11.29
C LYS A 86 -7.77 -3.04 11.41
N GLY A 87 -7.45 -3.53 12.60
CA GLY A 87 -6.19 -4.26 12.83
C GLY A 87 -6.13 -5.54 12.03
N LEU A 88 -7.23 -6.26 11.93
CA LEU A 88 -7.30 -7.49 11.14
C LEU A 88 -7.20 -7.17 9.64
N GLY A 89 -7.77 -6.06 9.19
CA GLY A 89 -7.62 -5.59 7.81
C GLY A 89 -6.17 -5.32 7.43
N GLU A 90 -5.44 -4.63 8.30
CA GLU A 90 -4.00 -4.37 8.09
C GLU A 90 -3.18 -5.66 8.06
N LEU A 91 -3.46 -6.57 8.98
CA LEU A 91 -2.76 -7.86 9.06
C LEU A 91 -3.00 -8.69 7.79
N THR A 92 -4.22 -8.68 7.28
CA THR A 92 -4.58 -9.36 6.03
C THR A 92 -3.80 -8.77 4.85
N LEU A 93 -3.67 -7.45 4.79
CA LEU A 93 -2.89 -6.78 3.75
C LEU A 93 -1.41 -7.15 3.83
N LEU A 94 -0.86 -7.14 5.04
CA LEU A 94 0.54 -7.52 5.25
C LEU A 94 0.79 -8.95 4.77
N LYS A 95 -0.06 -9.88 5.18
CA LYS A 95 0.05 -11.28 4.78
C LYS A 95 -0.04 -11.44 3.27
N SER A 96 -1.04 -10.82 2.64
CA SER A 96 -1.24 -10.91 1.19
C SER A 96 -0.08 -10.32 0.41
N GLY A 97 0.45 -9.19 0.86
CA GLY A 97 1.62 -8.57 0.24
C GLY A 97 2.87 -9.44 0.36
N LEU A 98 3.12 -10.01 1.54
CA LEU A 98 4.26 -10.89 1.75
C LEU A 98 4.15 -12.20 0.97
N ASP A 99 2.93 -12.72 0.80
CA ASP A 99 2.70 -13.94 0.00
C ASP A 99 2.97 -13.70 -1.50
N GLN A 100 2.86 -12.48 -1.97
CA GLN A 100 3.05 -12.14 -3.39
C GLN A 100 4.52 -11.99 -3.77
N ILE A 101 5.41 -11.81 -2.82
CA ILE A 101 6.82 -11.56 -3.05
C ILE A 101 7.67 -12.70 -2.50
N ASP A 102 8.94 -12.75 -2.91
CA ASP A 102 9.95 -13.60 -2.28
C ASP A 102 10.73 -12.74 -1.28
N PRO A 103 10.53 -12.94 0.04
CA PRO A 103 11.22 -12.13 1.04
C PRO A 103 12.75 -12.20 0.97
N ASP A 104 13.29 -13.30 0.43
CA ASP A 104 14.73 -13.50 0.32
C ASP A 104 15.37 -12.58 -0.74
N GLU A 105 14.58 -12.00 -1.62
CA GLU A 105 15.06 -11.03 -2.61
C GLU A 105 15.33 -9.66 -2.00
N TYR A 106 14.86 -9.42 -0.77
CA TYR A 106 14.93 -8.10 -0.15
C TYR A 106 15.73 -8.15 1.14
N GLU A 107 16.58 -7.14 1.33
CA GLU A 107 17.32 -6.96 2.56
C GLU A 107 16.44 -6.41 3.67
N ASN A 108 15.62 -5.44 3.33
CA ASN A 108 14.68 -4.82 4.26
C ASN A 108 13.30 -4.73 3.62
N ILE A 109 12.29 -4.93 4.44
CA ILE A 109 10.89 -4.74 4.05
C ILE A 109 10.29 -3.72 5.00
N ALA A 110 9.88 -2.57 4.44
CA ALA A 110 9.18 -1.53 5.16
C ALA A 110 7.69 -1.62 4.85
N TYR A 111 6.83 -1.44 5.84
CA TYR A 111 5.43 -1.24 5.56
C TYR A 111 5.02 0.15 6.03
N VAL A 112 4.27 0.85 5.19
CA VAL A 112 3.88 2.24 5.40
C VAL A 112 2.42 2.41 5.04
N THR A 113 1.76 3.39 5.66
CA THR A 113 0.41 3.73 5.23
C THR A 113 0.46 4.56 3.95
N GLY A 114 -0.36 4.21 2.96
CA GLY A 114 -0.43 4.92 1.70
C GLY A 114 -1.08 6.30 1.79
N ARG A 115 -1.72 6.63 2.91
CA ARG A 115 -2.37 7.93 3.12
C ARG A 115 -1.45 9.00 3.69
N GLN A 116 -0.34 8.63 4.31
CA GLN A 116 0.57 9.60 4.90
C GLN A 116 1.45 10.24 3.84
N PHE A 117 1.68 11.53 4.00
CA PHE A 117 2.52 12.30 3.10
C PHE A 117 3.95 12.33 3.66
N TYR A 118 4.81 11.50 3.11
CA TYR A 118 6.20 11.41 3.53
C TYR A 118 7.04 12.47 2.84
N THR A 119 7.87 13.19 3.59
CA THR A 119 8.68 14.28 3.07
C THR A 119 10.16 13.93 2.93
N CYS A 120 10.59 12.82 3.53
CA CYS A 120 11.99 12.39 3.46
C CYS A 120 12.12 10.89 3.67
N PRO A 121 13.25 10.27 3.24
CA PRO A 121 13.48 8.83 3.39
C PRO A 121 13.51 8.35 4.85
N TYR A 122 13.87 9.20 5.79
CA TYR A 122 13.92 8.81 7.20
C TYR A 122 12.58 8.42 7.76
N ALA A 123 11.50 9.06 7.31
CA ALA A 123 10.14 8.72 7.74
C ALA A 123 9.79 7.29 7.35
N VAL A 124 10.27 6.81 6.22
CA VAL A 124 10.08 5.44 5.77
C VAL A 124 10.96 4.48 6.56
N SER A 125 12.21 4.85 6.83
CA SER A 125 13.17 4.00 7.52
C SER A 125 12.71 3.58 8.91
N TYR A 126 12.00 4.47 9.64
CA TYR A 126 11.53 4.17 10.99
C TYR A 126 10.41 3.14 11.05
N THR A 127 9.80 2.83 9.93
CA THR A 127 8.69 1.87 9.86
C THR A 127 9.12 0.52 9.28
N HIS A 128 10.41 0.34 8.93
CA HIS A 128 10.83 -0.88 8.26
C HIS A 128 11.01 -2.07 9.22
N LEU A 129 10.79 -3.26 8.65
CA LEU A 129 11.14 -4.53 9.26
C LEU A 129 12.22 -5.17 8.42
N ARG A 130 13.27 -5.68 9.05
CA ARG A 130 14.27 -6.47 8.33
C ARG A 130 13.73 -7.88 8.12
N ALA A 131 13.80 -8.36 6.88
CA ALA A 131 13.24 -9.66 6.53
C ALA A 131 13.83 -10.80 7.40
N HIS A 132 15.12 -10.78 7.68
CA HIS A 132 15.75 -11.81 8.51
C HIS A 132 15.44 -11.68 10.00
N GLU A 133 15.00 -10.53 10.49
CA GLU A 133 14.56 -10.35 11.87
C GLU A 133 13.18 -10.94 12.11
N THR A 134 12.32 -10.92 11.09
CA THR A 134 10.97 -11.47 11.19
C THR A 134 10.94 -13.00 11.25
N GLN A 135 12.05 -13.65 10.97
CA GLN A 135 12.19 -15.12 10.98
C GLN A 135 12.59 -15.67 12.34
N ARG A 136 12.86 -14.84 13.31
CA ARG A 136 13.29 -15.26 14.64
C ARG A 136 12.14 -15.65 15.57
#